data_39e9e16f44b4d0d9df7639d29384ebc5
#
_entry.id   39e9e16f44b4d0d9df7639d29384ebc5
#
_cell.length_a   1.000
_cell.length_b   1.000
_cell.length_c   1.000
_cell.angle_alpha   90.00
_cell.angle_beta   90.00
_cell.angle_gamma   90.00
#
_symmetry.space_group_name_H-M   'P 1'
#
loop_
_entity.id
_entity.type
_entity.pdbx_description
1 polymer ?
#
loop_
_entity_poly.entity_id
_entity_poly.type
_entity_poly.pdbx_seq_one_letter_code
_entity_poly.pdbx_strand_id
1 'polypeptide(L)'
;MEVFTTKKQPLTTVWKMHTAGDAQWYPAQVPGTVYTDLLRNGQMEDPFWKDNEYRALDLMEKDYEYETAFEGTEAQEGERQWLRFEGLDTICDIYLNEEKIGNTYNMHRTWEFDVTGKVKAGENILRVYFHSPLEYIKEAYEKQPTHGSEDAMDGFVHIRKAHCMFGWDWGAHLPDAGIFRPVYLLTMTEGRIDSVYIRQEHEEGKVTLKFEVSRNPKEDLRKEIPVGKEADGYTYEVTVTAPDGTVITAKDTPEDLVIEQPELWWPNGVGAQPLYEVTVTMAKDGQPVDSWTRKIGLRTMTMDIHPDEWGESFAH
;
A
#
# COMPACT_ATOMS: atom_id res chain seq x y z
N MET A 1 -1.62 26.98 -8.06
CA MET A 1 -1.53 25.53 -7.77
C MET A 1 -0.32 25.06 -8.55
N GLU A 2 0.70 24.54 -7.88
CA GLU A 2 1.87 23.99 -8.55
C GLU A 2 1.47 22.80 -9.41
N VAL A 3 2.01 22.74 -10.63
CA VAL A 3 1.76 21.63 -11.55
C VAL A 3 2.98 20.73 -11.51
N PHE A 4 2.84 19.59 -10.84
CA PHE A 4 3.89 18.58 -10.77
C PHE A 4 4.02 17.81 -12.10
N THR A 5 5.24 17.42 -12.45
CA THR A 5 5.50 16.60 -13.64
C THR A 5 5.17 15.13 -13.39
N THR A 6 5.17 14.69 -12.12
CA THR A 6 4.66 13.37 -11.73
C THR A 6 3.15 13.47 -11.46
N LYS A 7 2.37 12.79 -12.29
CA LYS A 7 0.91 12.74 -12.18
C LYS A 7 0.51 11.40 -11.60
N LYS A 8 -0.37 11.42 -10.58
CA LYS A 8 -0.92 10.23 -9.94
C LYS A 8 -2.43 10.23 -10.14
N GLN A 9 -2.92 9.45 -11.10
CA GLN A 9 -4.34 9.28 -11.39
C GLN A 9 -4.87 8.07 -10.62
N PRO A 10 -5.75 8.25 -9.61
CA PRO A 10 -6.38 7.13 -8.94
C PRO A 10 -7.42 6.50 -9.88
N LEU A 11 -7.46 5.16 -9.94
CA LEU A 11 -8.47 4.43 -10.69
C LEU A 11 -9.70 4.19 -9.81
N THR A 12 -10.40 5.27 -9.47
CA THR A 12 -11.67 5.27 -8.72
C THR A 12 -12.88 5.07 -9.64
N THR A 13 -12.75 4.13 -10.53
CA THR A 13 -13.73 3.78 -11.58
C THR A 13 -14.72 2.72 -11.09
N VAL A 14 -15.71 2.41 -11.91
CA VAL A 14 -16.65 1.33 -11.63
C VAL A 14 -15.96 -0.01 -11.88
N TRP A 15 -15.82 -0.80 -10.83
CA TRP A 15 -15.30 -2.15 -10.92
C TRP A 15 -16.42 -3.19 -10.96
N LYS A 16 -16.18 -4.27 -11.64
CA LYS A 16 -17.01 -5.47 -11.66
C LYS A 16 -16.15 -6.71 -11.42
N MET A 17 -16.76 -7.76 -10.91
CA MET A 17 -16.09 -9.04 -10.65
C MET A 17 -16.98 -10.21 -11.04
N HIS A 18 -16.37 -11.36 -11.27
CA HIS A 18 -17.07 -12.63 -11.42
C HIS A 18 -16.17 -13.81 -11.00
N THR A 19 -16.76 -14.96 -10.78
CA THR A 19 -16.02 -16.23 -10.75
C THR A 19 -15.46 -16.50 -12.14
N ALA A 20 -14.20 -16.83 -12.27
CA ALA A 20 -13.58 -17.07 -13.56
C ALA A 20 -14.30 -18.17 -14.35
N GLY A 21 -14.62 -17.87 -15.61
CA GLY A 21 -15.40 -18.75 -16.48
C GLY A 21 -16.91 -18.57 -16.43
N ASP A 22 -17.45 -17.84 -15.46
CA ASP A 22 -18.87 -17.50 -15.42
C ASP A 22 -19.18 -16.36 -16.39
N ALA A 23 -20.37 -16.37 -16.97
CA ALA A 23 -20.77 -15.31 -17.89
C ALA A 23 -21.28 -14.03 -17.19
N GLN A 24 -21.68 -14.14 -15.91
CA GLN A 24 -22.32 -13.05 -15.19
C GLN A 24 -21.33 -12.25 -14.36
N TRP A 25 -21.28 -10.95 -14.63
CA TRP A 25 -20.51 -9.97 -13.86
C TRP A 25 -21.37 -9.31 -12.79
N TYR A 26 -20.78 -9.01 -11.66
CA TYR A 26 -21.39 -8.34 -10.53
C TYR A 26 -20.61 -7.07 -10.16
N PRO A 27 -21.27 -6.06 -9.56
CA PRO A 27 -20.58 -4.89 -9.04
C PRO A 27 -19.51 -5.29 -8.03
N ALA A 28 -18.36 -4.63 -8.12
CA ALA A 28 -17.24 -4.80 -7.17
C ALA A 28 -16.81 -3.46 -6.60
N GLN A 29 -16.23 -3.48 -5.40
CA GLN A 29 -15.65 -2.31 -4.78
C GLN A 29 -14.13 -2.46 -4.69
N VAL A 30 -13.42 -1.44 -5.16
CA VAL A 30 -11.96 -1.34 -5.01
C VAL A 30 -11.62 0.00 -4.36
N PRO A 31 -10.89 -0.01 -3.23
CA PRO A 31 -10.38 -1.17 -2.48
C PRO A 31 -11.47 -2.06 -1.90
N GLY A 32 -11.24 -3.38 -1.95
CA GLY A 32 -12.16 -4.39 -1.45
C GLY A 32 -11.62 -5.80 -1.63
N THR A 33 -12.45 -6.80 -1.35
CA THR A 33 -12.10 -8.21 -1.43
C THR A 33 -13.23 -9.04 -2.01
N VAL A 34 -12.93 -10.25 -2.50
CA VAL A 34 -13.89 -11.19 -3.07
C VAL A 34 -15.03 -11.48 -2.09
N TYR A 35 -14.71 -11.84 -0.84
CA TYR A 35 -15.76 -12.14 0.15
C TYR A 35 -16.67 -10.94 0.42
N THR A 36 -16.11 -9.74 0.53
CA THR A 36 -16.93 -8.55 0.77
C THR A 36 -17.83 -8.22 -0.42
N ASP A 37 -17.39 -8.48 -1.63
CA ASP A 37 -18.19 -8.27 -2.84
C ASP A 37 -19.26 -9.37 -3.01
N LEU A 38 -18.93 -10.64 -2.72
CA LEU A 38 -19.91 -11.74 -2.71
C LEU A 38 -21.01 -11.50 -1.68
N LEU A 39 -20.67 -11.02 -0.48
CA LEU A 39 -21.63 -10.65 0.56
C LEU A 39 -22.57 -9.53 0.08
N ARG A 40 -22.04 -8.46 -0.52
CA ARG A 40 -22.82 -7.33 -1.03
C ARG A 40 -23.77 -7.74 -2.16
N ASN A 41 -23.35 -8.69 -2.97
CA ASN A 41 -24.15 -9.20 -4.10
C ASN A 41 -25.10 -10.34 -3.71
N GLY A 42 -25.18 -10.70 -2.42
CA GLY A 42 -26.03 -11.78 -1.93
C GLY A 42 -25.65 -13.18 -2.40
N GLN A 43 -24.38 -13.37 -2.79
CA GLN A 43 -23.82 -14.64 -3.28
C GLN A 43 -23.12 -15.44 -2.18
N MET A 44 -22.96 -14.84 -1.01
CA MET A 44 -22.36 -15.44 0.18
C MET A 44 -23.17 -15.04 1.41
N GLU A 45 -23.35 -15.97 2.31
CA GLU A 45 -23.91 -15.71 3.64
C GLU A 45 -22.81 -15.24 4.60
N ASP A 46 -23.19 -14.61 5.73
CA ASP A 46 -22.24 -14.18 6.76
C ASP A 46 -21.34 -15.35 7.19
N PRO A 47 -20.04 -15.33 6.93
CA PRO A 47 -19.14 -16.45 7.22
C PRO A 47 -18.95 -16.70 8.72
N PHE A 48 -19.28 -15.72 9.57
CA PHE A 48 -19.20 -15.83 11.03
C PHE A 48 -20.48 -16.40 11.66
N TRP A 49 -21.49 -16.70 10.84
CA TRP A 49 -22.72 -17.31 11.33
C TRP A 49 -22.66 -18.82 11.22
N LYS A 50 -22.73 -19.53 12.37
CA LYS A 50 -22.69 -21.00 12.49
C LYS A 50 -21.44 -21.59 11.81
N ASP A 51 -21.67 -22.42 10.81
CA ASP A 51 -20.70 -23.18 10.01
C ASP A 51 -20.52 -22.63 8.58
N ASN A 52 -20.94 -21.38 8.35
CA ASN A 52 -20.85 -20.76 7.01
C ASN A 52 -19.40 -20.56 6.54
N GLU A 53 -18.40 -20.61 7.43
CA GLU A 53 -17.00 -20.57 7.03
C GLU A 53 -16.63 -21.68 6.05
N TYR A 54 -17.23 -22.87 6.17
CA TYR A 54 -16.97 -23.98 5.24
C TYR A 54 -17.48 -23.66 3.82
N ARG A 55 -18.64 -22.97 3.73
CA ARG A 55 -19.15 -22.48 2.43
C ARG A 55 -18.30 -21.35 1.85
N ALA A 56 -17.73 -20.53 2.72
CA ALA A 56 -16.78 -19.50 2.28
C ALA A 56 -15.51 -20.13 1.71
N LEU A 57 -15.01 -21.20 2.30
CA LEU A 57 -13.88 -21.95 1.76
C LEU A 57 -14.19 -22.53 0.37
N ASP A 58 -15.36 -23.17 0.19
CA ASP A 58 -15.78 -23.69 -1.13
C ASP A 58 -15.80 -22.60 -2.21
N LEU A 59 -16.16 -21.37 -1.84
CA LEU A 59 -16.12 -20.21 -2.77
C LEU A 59 -14.68 -19.84 -3.11
N MET A 60 -13.76 -19.92 -2.16
CA MET A 60 -12.35 -19.52 -2.39
C MET A 60 -11.49 -20.62 -3.05
N GLU A 61 -12.02 -21.80 -3.28
CA GLU A 61 -11.41 -22.78 -4.21
C GLU A 61 -11.47 -22.33 -5.67
N LYS A 62 -12.26 -21.31 -5.98
CA LYS A 62 -12.44 -20.78 -7.33
C LYS A 62 -11.50 -19.62 -7.61
N ASP A 63 -11.19 -19.43 -8.89
CA ASP A 63 -10.53 -18.24 -9.38
C ASP A 63 -11.54 -17.11 -9.60
N TYR A 64 -11.07 -15.86 -9.51
CA TYR A 64 -11.91 -14.67 -9.69
C TYR A 64 -11.28 -13.66 -10.64
N GLU A 65 -12.10 -12.94 -11.37
CA GLU A 65 -11.66 -11.82 -12.20
C GLU A 65 -12.29 -10.52 -11.74
N TYR A 66 -11.47 -9.47 -11.71
CA TYR A 66 -11.89 -8.08 -11.55
C TYR A 66 -11.58 -7.31 -12.81
N GLU A 67 -12.50 -6.46 -13.23
CA GLU A 67 -12.34 -5.65 -14.44
C GLU A 67 -12.87 -4.24 -14.20
N THR A 68 -12.17 -3.26 -14.79
CA THR A 68 -12.63 -1.87 -14.86
C THR A 68 -12.19 -1.23 -16.17
N ALA A 69 -12.96 -0.23 -16.60
CA ALA A 69 -12.57 0.70 -17.65
C ALA A 69 -12.11 2.02 -17.05
N PHE A 70 -11.05 2.61 -17.59
CA PHE A 70 -10.58 3.93 -17.21
C PHE A 70 -10.13 4.77 -18.40
N GLU A 71 -10.27 6.09 -18.28
CA GLU A 71 -9.77 7.04 -19.28
C GLU A 71 -8.26 7.19 -19.15
N GLY A 72 -7.55 6.94 -20.24
CA GLY A 72 -6.11 7.08 -20.35
C GLY A 72 -5.70 8.20 -21.29
N THR A 73 -4.45 8.62 -21.16
CA THR A 73 -3.75 9.51 -22.09
C THR A 73 -2.45 8.83 -22.49
N GLU A 74 -2.13 8.81 -23.77
CA GLU A 74 -0.84 8.27 -24.23
C GLU A 74 0.33 9.03 -23.63
N ALA A 75 1.40 8.30 -23.29
CA ALA A 75 2.64 8.92 -22.82
C ALA A 75 3.23 9.83 -23.91
N GLN A 76 3.58 11.05 -23.51
CA GLN A 76 4.28 11.97 -24.38
C GLN A 76 5.78 11.61 -24.50
N GLU A 77 6.48 12.23 -25.45
CA GLU A 77 7.93 12.04 -25.55
C GLU A 77 8.64 12.40 -24.24
N GLY A 78 9.46 11.47 -23.75
CA GLY A 78 10.16 11.59 -22.48
C GLY A 78 9.38 11.14 -21.25
N GLU A 79 8.05 10.93 -21.34
CA GLU A 79 7.26 10.38 -20.24
C GLU A 79 7.37 8.85 -20.12
N ARG A 80 7.21 8.33 -18.89
CA ARG A 80 6.99 6.94 -18.58
C ARG A 80 5.67 6.77 -17.84
N GLN A 81 5.00 5.65 -18.07
CA GLN A 81 3.74 5.31 -17.40
C GLN A 81 3.85 3.98 -16.67
N TRP A 82 3.28 3.96 -15.45
CA TRP A 82 3.30 2.78 -14.59
C TRP A 82 1.90 2.55 -13.99
N LEU A 83 1.43 1.31 -14.03
CA LEU A 83 0.31 0.88 -13.19
C LEU A 83 0.85 0.47 -11.83
N ARG A 84 0.35 1.13 -10.77
CA ARG A 84 0.73 0.90 -9.37
C ARG A 84 -0.46 0.33 -8.61
N PHE A 85 -0.27 -0.84 -8.04
CA PHE A 85 -1.19 -1.49 -7.11
C PHE A 85 -0.59 -1.44 -5.71
N GLU A 86 -1.23 -0.76 -4.79
CA GLU A 86 -0.73 -0.64 -3.41
C GLU A 86 -0.98 -1.91 -2.58
N GLY A 87 -1.87 -2.81 -3.05
CA GLY A 87 -2.09 -4.11 -2.43
C GLY A 87 -2.95 -5.02 -3.29
N LEU A 88 -2.41 -6.18 -3.63
CA LEU A 88 -3.07 -7.29 -4.31
C LEU A 88 -2.93 -8.55 -3.46
N ASP A 89 -4.02 -9.23 -3.20
CA ASP A 89 -4.07 -10.44 -2.38
C ASP A 89 -4.57 -11.61 -3.20
N THR A 90 -3.71 -12.49 -3.68
CA THR A 90 -2.24 -12.58 -3.55
C THR A 90 -1.62 -12.97 -4.88
N ILE A 91 -2.03 -14.14 -5.43
CA ILE A 91 -1.53 -14.68 -6.69
C ILE A 91 -2.44 -14.20 -7.79
N CYS A 92 -1.96 -13.31 -8.63
CA CYS A 92 -2.77 -12.85 -9.75
C CYS A 92 -1.97 -12.51 -11.00
N ASP A 93 -2.68 -12.57 -12.12
CA ASP A 93 -2.23 -12.14 -13.42
C ASP A 93 -2.92 -10.82 -13.78
N ILE A 94 -2.16 -9.88 -14.34
CA ILE A 94 -2.64 -8.53 -14.64
C ILE A 94 -2.60 -8.29 -16.14
N TYR A 95 -3.72 -7.78 -16.68
CA TYR A 95 -3.89 -7.53 -18.09
C TYR A 95 -4.32 -6.08 -18.33
N LEU A 96 -3.68 -5.41 -19.27
CA LEU A 96 -4.08 -4.11 -19.79
C LEU A 96 -4.43 -4.25 -21.27
N ASN A 97 -5.66 -3.89 -21.66
CA ASN A 97 -6.13 -4.01 -23.04
C ASN A 97 -5.88 -5.42 -23.62
N GLU A 98 -6.22 -6.46 -22.82
CA GLU A 98 -6.02 -7.89 -23.12
C GLU A 98 -4.57 -8.37 -23.12
N GLU A 99 -3.58 -7.49 -23.08
CA GLU A 99 -2.17 -7.87 -22.97
C GLU A 99 -1.80 -8.16 -21.50
N LYS A 100 -1.21 -9.31 -21.22
CA LYS A 100 -0.65 -9.62 -19.90
C LYS A 100 0.57 -8.75 -19.64
N ILE A 101 0.49 -7.89 -18.61
CA ILE A 101 1.57 -6.97 -18.23
C ILE A 101 2.42 -7.48 -17.06
N GLY A 102 1.93 -8.46 -16.30
CA GLY A 102 2.67 -9.06 -15.21
C GLY A 102 1.85 -9.98 -14.33
N ASN A 103 2.46 -10.40 -13.23
CA ASN A 103 1.84 -11.24 -12.21
C ASN A 103 2.34 -10.87 -10.81
N THR A 104 1.61 -11.29 -9.78
CA THR A 104 1.95 -11.07 -8.37
C THR A 104 1.95 -12.36 -7.58
N TYR A 105 2.62 -12.34 -6.41
CA TYR A 105 2.74 -13.50 -5.52
C TYR A 105 2.98 -13.12 -4.04
N ASN A 106 2.73 -11.87 -3.69
CA ASN A 106 2.98 -11.36 -2.34
C ASN A 106 2.05 -10.18 -2.03
N MET A 107 1.14 -10.34 -1.03
CA MET A 107 0.20 -9.28 -0.65
C MET A 107 0.84 -8.13 0.13
N HIS A 108 2.03 -8.34 0.73
CA HIS A 108 2.67 -7.38 1.63
C HIS A 108 3.51 -6.31 0.92
N ARG A 109 3.46 -6.27 -0.41
CA ARG A 109 4.21 -5.29 -1.19
C ARG A 109 3.34 -4.56 -2.21
N THR A 110 3.77 -3.35 -2.55
CA THR A 110 3.29 -2.62 -3.72
C THR A 110 3.84 -3.25 -4.99
N TRP A 111 3.01 -3.33 -6.02
CA TRP A 111 3.36 -3.82 -7.34
C TRP A 111 3.27 -2.72 -8.37
N GLU A 112 4.27 -2.62 -9.22
CA GLU A 112 4.36 -1.60 -10.26
C GLU A 112 4.78 -2.24 -11.59
N PHE A 113 4.02 -1.93 -12.64
CA PHE A 113 4.22 -2.46 -13.98
C PHE A 113 4.39 -1.34 -14.97
N ASP A 114 5.49 -1.35 -15.75
CA ASP A 114 5.70 -0.40 -16.83
C ASP A 114 4.68 -0.65 -17.94
N VAL A 115 3.85 0.37 -18.20
CA VAL A 115 2.82 0.36 -19.23
C VAL A 115 3.03 1.47 -20.26
N THR A 116 4.24 2.02 -20.33
CA THR A 116 4.62 3.02 -21.32
C THR A 116 4.34 2.51 -22.72
N GLY A 117 3.57 3.28 -23.49
CA GLY A 117 3.15 2.91 -24.85
C GLY A 117 2.05 1.84 -24.93
N LYS A 118 1.53 1.35 -23.78
CA LYS A 118 0.40 0.39 -23.73
C LYS A 118 -0.92 1.06 -23.36
N VAL A 119 -0.88 2.19 -22.66
CA VAL A 119 -2.05 3.02 -22.37
C VAL A 119 -2.41 3.79 -23.63
N LYS A 120 -3.69 3.71 -24.04
CA LYS A 120 -4.26 4.38 -25.19
C LYS A 120 -4.94 5.68 -24.77
N ALA A 121 -5.07 6.62 -25.68
CA ALA A 121 -5.97 7.77 -25.50
C ALA A 121 -7.43 7.27 -25.47
N GLY A 122 -8.20 7.72 -24.47
CA GLY A 122 -9.55 7.29 -24.22
C GLY A 122 -9.63 6.02 -23.35
N GLU A 123 -10.62 5.17 -23.64
CA GLU A 123 -10.93 4.00 -22.81
C GLU A 123 -9.84 2.93 -22.86
N ASN A 124 -9.44 2.48 -21.67
CA ASN A 124 -8.57 1.33 -21.44
C ASN A 124 -9.24 0.35 -20.49
N ILE A 125 -9.04 -0.95 -20.72
CA ILE A 125 -9.57 -2.03 -19.87
C ILE A 125 -8.43 -2.60 -19.04
N LEU A 126 -8.60 -2.56 -17.72
CA LEU A 126 -7.71 -3.20 -16.75
C LEU A 126 -8.42 -4.41 -16.16
N ARG A 127 -7.80 -5.59 -16.28
CA ARG A 127 -8.30 -6.84 -15.73
C ARG A 127 -7.27 -7.47 -14.82
N VAL A 128 -7.73 -7.96 -13.66
CA VAL A 128 -6.92 -8.68 -12.68
C VAL A 128 -7.56 -10.05 -12.44
N TYR A 129 -6.82 -11.10 -12.79
CA TYR A 129 -7.22 -12.48 -12.59
C TYR A 129 -6.58 -13.02 -11.33
N PHE A 130 -7.38 -13.37 -10.32
CA PHE A 130 -6.93 -13.95 -9.06
C PHE A 130 -7.03 -15.46 -9.09
N HIS A 131 -5.91 -16.13 -8.87
CA HIS A 131 -5.88 -17.57 -8.66
C HIS A 131 -6.29 -17.90 -7.23
N SER A 132 -6.98 -19.02 -7.06
CA SER A 132 -7.38 -19.52 -5.76
C SER A 132 -6.17 -19.66 -4.81
N PRO A 133 -6.19 -18.99 -3.64
CA PRO A 133 -5.14 -19.21 -2.65
C PRO A 133 -5.16 -20.62 -2.08
N LEU A 134 -6.34 -21.28 -2.03
CA LEU A 134 -6.50 -22.64 -1.51
C LEU A 134 -5.89 -23.68 -2.45
N GLU A 135 -6.19 -23.63 -3.73
CA GLU A 135 -5.59 -24.53 -4.70
C GLU A 135 -4.07 -24.32 -4.79
N TYR A 136 -3.61 -23.05 -4.70
CA TYR A 136 -2.18 -22.75 -4.70
C TYR A 136 -1.44 -23.39 -3.50
N ILE A 137 -1.96 -23.24 -2.27
CA ILE A 137 -1.29 -23.80 -1.08
C ILE A 137 -1.37 -25.33 -1.06
N LYS A 138 -2.47 -25.92 -1.52
CA LYS A 138 -2.65 -27.36 -1.65
C LYS A 138 -1.63 -27.99 -2.59
N GLU A 139 -1.50 -27.46 -3.81
CA GLU A 139 -0.50 -27.92 -4.77
C GLU A 139 0.94 -27.76 -4.25
N ALA A 140 1.23 -26.67 -3.55
CA ALA A 140 2.55 -26.44 -2.99
C ALA A 140 2.88 -27.40 -1.86
N TYR A 141 1.89 -27.67 -0.99
CA TYR A 141 2.01 -28.64 0.11
C TYR A 141 2.18 -30.08 -0.39
N GLU A 142 1.43 -30.50 -1.41
CA GLU A 142 1.58 -31.81 -2.03
C GLU A 142 2.99 -32.02 -2.60
N LYS A 143 3.58 -31.00 -3.19
CA LYS A 143 4.95 -31.02 -3.73
C LYS A 143 6.01 -31.04 -2.63
N GLN A 144 5.78 -30.32 -1.55
CA GLN A 144 6.71 -30.16 -0.44
C GLN A 144 5.93 -29.95 0.87
N PRO A 145 5.55 -31.02 1.56
CA PRO A 145 4.93 -30.92 2.88
C PRO A 145 5.83 -30.13 3.84
N THR A 146 5.29 -29.08 4.42
CA THR A 146 6.02 -28.16 5.31
C THR A 146 5.22 -27.97 6.58
N HIS A 147 5.88 -28.15 7.71
CA HIS A 147 5.24 -27.99 9.02
C HIS A 147 4.83 -26.53 9.24
N GLY A 148 3.61 -26.35 9.71
CA GLY A 148 3.03 -25.09 10.13
C GLY A 148 2.37 -25.24 11.50
N SER A 149 1.41 -24.36 11.82
CA SER A 149 0.53 -24.55 12.98
C SER A 149 -0.51 -25.62 12.69
N GLU A 150 -0.77 -26.51 13.66
CA GLU A 150 -1.83 -27.52 13.56
C GLU A 150 -3.24 -26.93 13.51
N ASP A 151 -3.40 -25.68 14.02
CA ASP A 151 -4.67 -24.96 14.03
C ASP A 151 -4.97 -24.20 12.74
N ALA A 152 -3.99 -24.09 11.84
CA ALA A 152 -4.13 -23.43 10.55
C ALA A 152 -4.24 -24.44 9.40
N MET A 153 -4.69 -23.99 8.25
CA MET A 153 -4.81 -24.83 7.06
C MET A 153 -3.44 -25.32 6.57
N ASP A 154 -3.35 -26.60 6.18
CA ASP A 154 -2.15 -27.16 5.58
C ASP A 154 -1.67 -26.35 4.37
N GLY A 155 -0.36 -26.17 4.28
CA GLY A 155 0.25 -25.44 3.15
C GLY A 155 0.25 -23.91 3.24
N PHE A 156 -0.40 -23.32 4.24
CA PHE A 156 -0.47 -21.84 4.38
C PHE A 156 0.91 -21.16 4.39
N VAL A 157 1.95 -21.85 4.80
CA VAL A 157 3.33 -21.33 4.85
C VAL A 157 3.95 -21.13 3.47
N HIS A 158 3.36 -21.65 2.40
CA HIS A 158 3.86 -21.54 1.03
C HIS A 158 3.43 -20.26 0.33
N ILE A 159 2.49 -19.49 0.88
CA ILE A 159 1.99 -18.26 0.27
C ILE A 159 2.39 -17.02 1.08
N ARG A 160 2.74 -15.94 0.39
CA ARG A 160 3.06 -14.64 1.00
C ARG A 160 1.79 -13.82 1.23
N LYS A 161 0.97 -14.31 2.16
CA LYS A 161 -0.33 -13.77 2.54
C LYS A 161 -0.40 -13.61 4.05
N ALA A 162 -1.33 -12.82 4.57
CA ALA A 162 -1.56 -12.71 6.01
C ALA A 162 -1.99 -14.09 6.55
N HIS A 163 -1.09 -14.76 7.27
CA HIS A 163 -1.29 -16.13 7.72
C HIS A 163 -2.46 -16.29 8.67
N CYS A 164 -2.86 -15.25 9.40
CA CYS A 164 -4.06 -15.26 10.25
C CYS A 164 -5.37 -15.53 9.48
N MET A 165 -5.39 -15.36 8.17
CA MET A 165 -6.56 -15.68 7.33
C MET A 165 -6.78 -17.19 7.18
N PHE A 166 -5.77 -18.01 7.46
CA PHE A 166 -5.84 -19.47 7.36
C PHE A 166 -6.29 -20.16 8.66
N GLY A 167 -6.78 -19.36 9.61
CA GLY A 167 -7.40 -19.84 10.85
C GLY A 167 -6.43 -20.04 12.01
N TRP A 168 -7.04 -20.35 13.13
CA TRP A 168 -6.44 -20.73 14.39
C TRP A 168 -7.51 -21.45 15.24
N ASP A 169 -7.16 -22.00 16.40
CA ASP A 169 -8.12 -22.67 17.30
C ASP A 169 -9.30 -21.78 17.75
N TRP A 170 -9.11 -20.44 17.71
CA TRP A 170 -10.11 -19.43 18.06
C TRP A 170 -10.51 -18.54 16.88
N GLY A 171 -9.98 -18.73 15.72
CA GLY A 171 -10.15 -17.87 14.54
C GLY A 171 -10.63 -18.62 13.32
N ALA A 172 -11.59 -18.04 12.60
CA ALA A 172 -12.14 -18.63 11.38
C ALA A 172 -11.10 -18.77 10.26
N HIS A 173 -11.26 -19.79 9.41
CA HIS A 173 -10.48 -20.02 8.21
C HIS A 173 -11.12 -19.26 7.04
N LEU A 174 -10.68 -18.03 6.80
CA LEU A 174 -11.25 -17.15 5.78
C LEU A 174 -10.15 -16.53 4.91
N PRO A 175 -9.36 -17.36 4.18
CA PRO A 175 -8.44 -16.83 3.18
C PRO A 175 -9.25 -16.15 2.08
N ASP A 176 -8.98 -14.88 1.84
CA ASP A 176 -9.70 -14.07 0.86
C ASP A 176 -8.78 -13.76 -0.33
N ALA A 177 -9.29 -13.06 -1.35
CA ALA A 177 -8.54 -12.53 -2.46
C ALA A 177 -9.08 -11.13 -2.79
N GLY A 178 -8.30 -10.30 -3.51
CA GLY A 178 -8.83 -9.03 -3.97
C GLY A 178 -7.83 -7.89 -4.09
N ILE A 179 -8.35 -6.76 -4.53
CA ILE A 179 -7.61 -5.49 -4.67
C ILE A 179 -7.87 -4.67 -3.40
N PHE A 180 -7.17 -4.99 -2.31
CA PHE A 180 -7.49 -4.45 -0.98
C PHE A 180 -6.92 -3.06 -0.69
N ARG A 181 -6.16 -2.48 -1.64
CA ARG A 181 -5.63 -1.12 -1.59
C ARG A 181 -5.80 -0.41 -2.94
N PRO A 182 -5.65 0.92 -2.98
CA PRO A 182 -5.86 1.69 -4.21
C PRO A 182 -4.98 1.28 -5.38
N VAL A 183 -5.48 1.56 -6.59
CA VAL A 183 -4.77 1.40 -7.86
C VAL A 183 -4.58 2.77 -8.50
N TYR A 184 -3.42 3.00 -9.11
CA TYR A 184 -3.09 4.27 -9.78
C TYR A 184 -2.43 4.05 -11.12
N LEU A 185 -2.71 4.96 -12.06
CA LEU A 185 -1.87 5.21 -13.21
C LEU A 185 -0.93 6.37 -12.86
N LEU A 186 0.38 6.10 -12.89
CA LEU A 186 1.43 7.10 -12.72
C LEU A 186 1.95 7.52 -14.09
N THR A 187 2.12 8.84 -14.32
CA THR A 187 2.80 9.38 -15.52
C THR A 187 3.90 10.32 -15.05
N MET A 188 5.13 10.10 -15.49
CA MET A 188 6.32 10.78 -14.97
C MET A 188 7.28 11.17 -16.07
N THR A 189 7.86 12.37 -15.97
CA THR A 189 8.98 12.82 -16.80
C THR A 189 10.33 12.62 -16.12
N GLU A 190 10.37 12.69 -14.78
CA GLU A 190 11.63 12.68 -14.02
C GLU A 190 11.71 11.55 -12.98
N GLY A 191 10.62 11.15 -12.38
CA GLY A 191 10.57 10.19 -11.29
C GLY A 191 9.65 10.67 -10.17
N ARG A 192 9.78 10.09 -8.99
CA ARG A 192 8.93 10.42 -7.85
C ARG A 192 9.69 10.33 -6.53
N ILE A 193 9.12 10.92 -5.49
CA ILE A 193 9.52 10.63 -4.11
C ILE A 193 9.09 9.18 -3.81
N ASP A 194 10.05 8.34 -3.41
CA ASP A 194 9.78 6.94 -3.05
C ASP A 194 9.33 6.83 -1.61
N SER A 195 10.17 7.32 -0.71
CA SER A 195 9.92 7.26 0.72
C SER A 195 10.44 8.51 1.43
N VAL A 196 9.77 8.82 2.54
CA VAL A 196 10.23 9.83 3.51
C VAL A 196 10.18 9.17 4.89
N TYR A 197 11.33 8.94 5.49
CA TYR A 197 11.43 8.50 6.86
C TYR A 197 11.68 9.70 7.77
N ILE A 198 10.82 9.88 8.77
CA ILE A 198 10.87 11.02 9.69
C ILE A 198 11.26 10.49 11.07
N ARG A 199 12.48 10.82 11.51
CA ARG A 199 12.94 10.52 12.85
C ARG A 199 12.65 11.71 13.76
N GLN A 200 12.14 11.43 14.96
CA GLN A 200 11.82 12.43 15.96
C GLN A 200 12.82 12.35 17.12
N GLU A 201 13.43 13.46 17.47
CA GLU A 201 14.25 13.60 18.66
C GLU A 201 13.53 14.53 19.64
N HIS A 202 13.14 13.98 20.79
CA HIS A 202 12.36 14.67 21.81
C HIS A 202 13.28 15.17 22.92
N GLU A 203 13.17 16.47 23.23
CA GLU A 203 13.80 17.13 24.38
C GLU A 203 12.73 17.92 25.12
N GLU A 204 13.06 18.42 26.33
CA GLU A 204 12.12 19.24 27.09
C GLU A 204 11.73 20.51 26.30
N GLY A 205 10.44 20.64 26.02
CA GLY A 205 9.86 21.79 25.33
C GLY A 205 10.09 21.84 23.81
N LYS A 206 10.75 20.85 23.18
CA LYS A 206 10.95 20.84 21.73
C LYS A 206 11.03 19.44 21.13
N VAL A 207 10.70 19.34 19.85
CA VAL A 207 10.92 18.15 19.02
C VAL A 207 11.68 18.53 17.76
N THR A 208 12.77 17.82 17.49
CA THR A 208 13.53 17.95 16.25
C THR A 208 13.13 16.85 15.28
N LEU A 209 12.68 17.23 14.07
CA LEU A 209 12.35 16.30 12.99
C LEU A 209 13.58 16.19 12.06
N LYS A 210 14.02 14.96 11.82
CA LYS A 210 15.10 14.63 10.87
C LYS A 210 14.52 13.83 9.72
N PHE A 211 14.85 14.21 8.48
CA PHE A 211 14.24 13.65 7.28
C PHE A 211 15.25 12.81 6.50
N GLU A 212 14.89 11.58 6.22
CA GLU A 212 15.58 10.74 5.25
C GLU A 212 14.64 10.56 4.06
N VAL A 213 14.98 11.18 2.94
CA VAL A 213 14.18 11.18 1.71
C VAL A 213 14.88 10.33 0.66
N SER A 214 14.12 9.52 -0.06
CA SER A 214 14.60 8.82 -1.23
C SER A 214 13.63 8.97 -2.41
N ARG A 215 14.16 8.83 -3.62
CA ARG A 215 13.39 8.90 -4.85
C ARG A 215 13.61 7.70 -5.76
N ASN A 216 12.66 7.42 -6.63
CA ASN A 216 12.81 6.49 -7.73
C ASN A 216 12.94 7.26 -9.04
N PRO A 217 13.89 6.88 -9.94
CA PRO A 217 13.89 7.37 -11.30
C PRO A 217 12.73 6.76 -12.09
N LYS A 218 12.25 7.47 -13.11
CA LYS A 218 11.15 7.01 -13.96
C LYS A 218 11.42 5.71 -14.71
N GLU A 219 12.69 5.39 -14.95
CA GLU A 219 13.12 4.22 -15.72
C GLU A 219 12.98 2.92 -14.94
N ASP A 220 13.18 2.97 -13.63
CA ASP A 220 13.06 1.80 -12.74
C ASP A 220 12.60 2.21 -11.34
N LEU A 221 11.32 2.02 -11.04
CA LEU A 221 10.75 2.35 -9.75
C LEU A 221 11.21 1.44 -8.60
N ARG A 222 12.03 0.44 -8.87
CA ARG A 222 12.66 -0.40 -7.84
C ARG A 222 14.01 0.16 -7.39
N LYS A 223 14.58 1.08 -8.15
CA LYS A 223 15.84 1.76 -7.79
C LYS A 223 15.53 2.90 -6.82
N GLU A 224 16.06 2.79 -5.61
CA GLU A 224 16.01 3.84 -4.59
C GLU A 224 17.28 4.69 -4.61
N ILE A 225 17.12 6.01 -4.67
CA ILE A 225 18.22 6.97 -4.66
C ILE A 225 18.03 7.89 -3.45
N PRO A 226 18.84 7.72 -2.37
CA PRO A 226 18.78 8.60 -1.21
C PRO A 226 19.23 10.03 -1.55
N VAL A 227 18.55 11.00 -0.95
CA VAL A 227 18.90 12.42 -1.10
C VAL A 227 20.32 12.69 -0.60
N GLY A 228 21.04 13.55 -1.32
CA GLY A 228 22.41 13.96 -0.99
C GLY A 228 23.52 13.02 -1.47
N LYS A 229 23.18 11.91 -2.15
CA LYS A 229 24.19 10.99 -2.73
C LYS A 229 24.51 11.24 -4.20
N GLU A 230 23.65 11.95 -4.92
CA GLU A 230 23.88 12.35 -6.31
C GLU A 230 23.63 13.86 -6.47
N ALA A 231 24.60 14.61 -6.97
CA ALA A 231 24.45 16.01 -7.36
C ALA A 231 23.84 16.04 -8.77
N ASP A 232 22.52 15.92 -8.86
CA ASP A 232 21.81 15.72 -10.14
C ASP A 232 20.74 16.78 -10.44
N GLY A 233 20.84 17.93 -9.77
CA GLY A 233 19.92 19.08 -9.98
C GLY A 233 18.60 18.98 -9.23
N TYR A 234 18.39 17.95 -8.40
CA TYR A 234 17.19 17.86 -7.55
C TYR A 234 17.35 18.66 -6.27
N THR A 235 16.29 19.37 -5.91
CA THR A 235 16.14 20.09 -4.64
C THR A 235 14.90 19.63 -3.92
N TYR A 236 14.90 19.78 -2.59
CA TYR A 236 13.80 19.36 -1.73
C TYR A 236 13.42 20.49 -0.77
N GLU A 237 12.12 20.66 -0.57
CA GLU A 237 11.57 21.55 0.43
C GLU A 237 10.67 20.75 1.37
N VAL A 238 10.83 20.92 2.68
CA VAL A 238 9.96 20.34 3.70
C VAL A 238 9.13 21.42 4.34
N THR A 239 7.82 21.22 4.36
CA THR A 239 6.87 22.09 5.07
C THR A 239 6.15 21.25 6.13
N VAL A 240 6.11 21.76 7.36
CA VAL A 240 5.35 21.18 8.48
C VAL A 240 4.26 22.15 8.88
N THR A 241 3.02 21.71 8.81
CA THR A 241 1.86 22.47 9.30
C THR A 241 1.42 21.89 10.63
N ALA A 242 1.49 22.68 11.69
CA ALA A 242 1.05 22.31 13.03
C ALA A 242 -0.49 22.26 13.14
N PRO A 243 -1.06 21.63 14.19
CA PRO A 243 -2.52 21.56 14.39
C PRO A 243 -3.22 22.92 14.45
N ASP A 244 -2.53 23.96 14.93
CA ASP A 244 -3.03 25.34 15.01
C ASP A 244 -2.91 26.11 13.68
N GLY A 245 -2.34 25.48 12.62
CA GLY A 245 -2.11 26.08 11.32
C GLY A 245 -0.77 26.81 11.17
N THR A 246 0.07 26.83 12.21
CA THR A 246 1.45 27.37 12.10
C THR A 246 2.26 26.56 11.09
N VAL A 247 2.96 27.26 10.19
CA VAL A 247 3.76 26.64 9.12
C VAL A 247 5.25 26.88 9.35
N ILE A 248 6.02 25.82 9.33
CA ILE A 248 7.49 25.84 9.42
C ILE A 248 8.03 25.20 8.13
N THR A 249 9.01 25.86 7.49
CA THR A 249 9.57 25.37 6.22
C THR A 249 11.10 25.31 6.31
N ALA A 250 11.67 24.23 5.81
CA ALA A 250 13.11 24.06 5.55
C ALA A 250 13.36 23.83 4.07
N LYS A 251 14.38 24.51 3.52
CA LYS A 251 14.80 24.41 2.12
C LYS A 251 16.16 23.77 2.01
N ASP A 252 16.43 23.19 0.85
CA ASP A 252 17.72 22.54 0.54
C ASP A 252 18.08 21.40 1.48
N THR A 253 17.12 20.57 1.77
CA THR A 253 17.15 19.49 2.73
C THR A 253 18.21 18.41 2.48
N PRO A 254 18.50 17.64 3.53
CA PRO A 254 17.68 17.50 4.75
C PRO A 254 18.19 18.35 5.92
N GLU A 255 17.64 19.52 6.13
CA GLU A 255 17.88 20.26 7.38
C GLU A 255 16.95 19.75 8.49
N ASP A 256 17.46 19.71 9.71
CA ASP A 256 16.68 19.40 10.89
C ASP A 256 15.63 20.50 11.15
N LEU A 257 14.38 20.10 11.40
CA LEU A 257 13.29 21.02 11.65
C LEU A 257 12.91 20.98 13.12
N VAL A 258 13.03 22.11 13.83
CA VAL A 258 12.70 22.20 15.25
C VAL A 258 11.30 22.74 15.44
N ILE A 259 10.49 22.04 16.22
CA ILE A 259 9.16 22.45 16.66
C ILE A 259 9.26 22.81 18.15
N GLU A 260 9.12 24.08 18.48
CA GLU A 260 9.13 24.58 19.85
C GLU A 260 7.74 24.42 20.46
N GLN A 261 7.67 24.03 21.76
CA GLN A 261 6.44 23.81 22.51
C GLN A 261 5.43 22.93 21.76
N PRO A 262 5.81 21.70 21.32
CA PRO A 262 4.97 20.86 20.49
C PRO A 262 3.73 20.38 21.22
N GLU A 263 2.61 20.25 20.49
CA GLU A 263 1.47 19.47 20.93
C GLU A 263 1.76 17.98 20.73
N LEU A 264 1.87 17.23 21.85
CA LEU A 264 2.20 15.80 21.79
C LEU A 264 0.96 14.94 21.56
N TRP A 265 1.13 13.90 20.77
CA TRP A 265 0.09 12.90 20.50
C TRP A 265 0.04 11.85 21.61
N TRP A 266 -1.15 11.56 22.11
CA TRP A 266 -1.37 10.59 23.15
C TRP A 266 -2.30 9.46 22.71
N PRO A 267 -2.17 8.22 23.27
CA PRO A 267 -3.11 7.15 23.01
C PRO A 267 -4.55 7.55 23.39
N ASN A 268 -5.51 6.87 22.75
CA ASN A 268 -6.92 7.10 23.06
C ASN A 268 -7.21 6.90 24.56
N GLY A 269 -7.93 7.85 25.16
CA GLY A 269 -8.26 7.86 26.58
C GLY A 269 -7.18 8.44 27.51
N VAL A 270 -5.98 8.75 27.00
CA VAL A 270 -4.86 9.30 27.80
C VAL A 270 -4.65 10.79 27.53
N GLY A 271 -4.96 11.26 26.33
CA GLY A 271 -4.82 12.67 25.96
C GLY A 271 -5.32 12.99 24.56
N ALA A 272 -4.97 14.17 24.07
CA ALA A 272 -5.29 14.61 22.72
C ALA A 272 -4.44 13.90 21.66
N GLN A 273 -4.92 13.91 20.41
CA GLN A 273 -4.28 13.26 19.26
C GLN A 273 -3.98 14.28 18.15
N PRO A 274 -3.24 15.35 18.43
CA PRO A 274 -2.89 16.36 17.43
C PRO A 274 -1.99 15.75 16.36
N LEU A 275 -2.24 16.13 15.10
CA LEU A 275 -1.47 15.66 13.95
C LEU A 275 -0.85 16.83 13.22
N TYR A 276 0.43 16.73 12.94
CA TYR A 276 1.21 17.64 12.12
C TYR A 276 1.17 17.14 10.68
N GLU A 277 0.88 18.01 9.72
CA GLU A 277 0.94 17.65 8.31
C GLU A 277 2.32 17.99 7.77
N VAL A 278 3.02 16.97 7.28
CA VAL A 278 4.36 17.10 6.68
C VAL A 278 4.24 16.94 5.18
N THR A 279 4.71 17.93 4.44
CA THR A 279 4.81 17.89 2.98
C THR A 279 6.27 18.01 2.57
N VAL A 280 6.73 17.08 1.73
CA VAL A 280 8.03 17.15 1.06
C VAL A 280 7.78 17.38 -0.42
N THR A 281 8.32 18.47 -0.95
CA THR A 281 8.25 18.82 -2.37
C THR A 281 9.61 18.59 -3.02
N MET A 282 9.63 17.86 -4.12
CA MET A 282 10.82 17.62 -4.94
C MET A 282 10.73 18.49 -6.21
N ALA A 283 11.81 19.19 -6.51
CA ALA A 283 11.95 19.96 -7.75
C ALA A 283 13.26 19.58 -8.47
N LYS A 284 13.30 19.75 -9.79
CA LYS A 284 14.50 19.63 -10.62
C LYS A 284 14.68 20.88 -11.43
N ASP A 285 15.87 21.48 -11.37
CA ASP A 285 16.18 22.75 -12.07
C ASP A 285 15.11 23.83 -11.80
N GLY A 286 14.56 23.86 -10.57
CA GLY A 286 13.53 24.79 -10.13
C GLY A 286 12.11 24.47 -10.60
N GLN A 287 11.88 23.37 -11.31
CA GLN A 287 10.55 22.92 -11.71
C GLN A 287 10.01 21.86 -10.75
N PRO A 288 8.78 21.99 -10.23
CA PRO A 288 8.18 20.99 -9.34
C PRO A 288 8.04 19.63 -10.06
N VAL A 289 8.53 18.57 -9.42
CA VAL A 289 8.49 17.21 -9.96
C VAL A 289 7.43 16.36 -9.25
N ASP A 290 7.51 16.27 -7.92
CA ASP A 290 6.63 15.43 -7.12
C ASP A 290 6.43 15.99 -5.71
N SER A 291 5.37 15.56 -5.04
CA SER A 291 5.06 15.94 -3.66
C SER A 291 4.59 14.73 -2.86
N TRP A 292 5.11 14.62 -1.65
CA TRP A 292 4.71 13.62 -0.68
C TRP A 292 4.14 14.32 0.56
N THR A 293 2.95 13.88 1.02
CA THR A 293 2.29 14.47 2.21
C THR A 293 1.82 13.36 3.14
N ARG A 294 2.09 13.52 4.46
CA ARG A 294 1.61 12.64 5.52
C ARG A 294 1.31 13.44 6.79
N LYS A 295 0.35 12.92 7.55
CA LYS A 295 0.09 13.38 8.92
C LYS A 295 0.85 12.49 9.90
N ILE A 296 1.53 13.13 10.86
CA ILE A 296 2.30 12.46 11.91
C ILE A 296 1.87 12.96 13.29
N GLY A 297 1.88 12.09 14.28
CA GLY A 297 1.80 12.47 15.68
C GLY A 297 3.21 12.64 16.26
N LEU A 298 3.42 13.66 17.07
CA LEU A 298 4.70 13.83 17.78
C LEU A 298 4.65 13.06 19.09
N ARG A 299 5.42 11.98 19.16
CA ARG A 299 5.48 11.10 20.33
C ARG A 299 6.80 10.36 20.37
N THR A 300 7.33 10.21 21.58
CA THR A 300 8.34 9.19 21.87
C THR A 300 7.78 8.17 22.86
N MET A 301 8.27 6.95 22.76
CA MET A 301 7.98 5.87 23.68
C MET A 301 9.30 5.19 24.03
N THR A 302 9.58 5.08 25.30
CA THR A 302 10.81 4.44 25.81
C THR A 302 10.41 3.23 26.63
N MET A 303 11.21 2.18 26.55
CA MET A 303 11.08 1.03 27.43
C MET A 303 12.06 1.19 28.58
N ASP A 304 11.55 1.27 29.81
CA ASP A 304 12.37 1.27 31.01
C ASP A 304 12.48 -0.17 31.54
N ILE A 305 13.69 -0.72 31.49
CA ILE A 305 13.98 -2.05 32.00
C ILE A 305 14.80 -1.88 33.27
N HIS A 306 14.27 -2.35 34.39
CA HIS A 306 14.93 -2.23 35.69
C HIS A 306 14.88 -3.55 36.46
N PRO A 307 15.91 -3.84 37.29
CA PRO A 307 15.91 -4.99 38.18
C PRO A 307 14.80 -4.90 39.22
N ASP A 308 14.15 -6.04 39.49
CA ASP A 308 13.19 -6.21 40.58
C ASP A 308 13.59 -7.35 41.50
N GLU A 309 12.72 -7.72 42.45
CA GLU A 309 13.00 -8.77 43.42
C GLU A 309 13.20 -10.16 42.77
N TRP A 310 12.61 -10.40 41.61
CA TRP A 310 12.56 -11.73 40.98
C TRP A 310 13.27 -11.82 39.63
N GLY A 311 13.78 -10.70 39.12
CA GLY A 311 14.44 -10.63 37.82
C GLY A 311 14.50 -9.22 37.29
N GLU A 312 13.84 -9.00 36.11
CA GLU A 312 13.73 -7.69 35.49
C GLU A 312 12.28 -7.39 35.15
N SER A 313 11.85 -6.19 35.51
CA SER A 313 10.55 -5.64 35.09
C SER A 313 10.73 -4.58 34.00
N PHE A 314 9.70 -4.33 33.21
CA PHE A 314 9.70 -3.24 32.25
C PHE A 314 8.44 -2.37 32.38
N ALA A 315 8.62 -1.09 32.06
CA ALA A 315 7.55 -0.10 31.92
C ALA A 315 7.71 0.69 30.60
N HIS A 316 6.62 1.30 30.12
CA HIS A 316 6.62 2.13 28.90
C HIS A 316 5.59 3.25 29.00
#